data_a9c9b1b3aa79a7962650258187a370f1
#
_entry.id   a9c9b1b3aa79a7962650258187a370f1
#
_cell.length_a   1.000
_cell.length_b   1.000
_cell.length_c   1.000
_cell.angle_alpha   90.00
_cell.angle_beta   90.00
_cell.angle_gamma   90.00
#
_symmetry.space_group_name_H-M   'P 1'
#
loop_
_entity.id
_entity.type
_entity.pdbx_description
1 polymer ?
#
loop_
_entity_poly.entity_id
_entity_poly.type
_entity_poly.pdbx_seq_one_letter_code
_entity_poly.pdbx_strand_id
1 'polypeptide(L)'
;MSGESPPGPTKGVTTGLGNTVAGAGTIIRDTSNAVSNGIGQIGFTANPVGTTVAGLGSIVGSTSNPVTGLSDTVKALGTGPLSPLAPLTTPVGGLLDTVAGGLKTGGTMLGAALSSGPVQQTTQAISTAITPLVTTVGQVTQQVGTATGLGQPVAGLLGQIGGAITSAGWKVTSTSPQPLVGGVGDLVRAVGNTVTNAGGLVNPGGANGAVPVAGLVTSVVGGNTAIVHNGSTTGTGGTGGGSPLGGLSNPLAPVTGLVGGLLGGLGGLGK
;
A
#
# COMPACT_ATOMS: atom_id res chain seq x y z
N MET A 1 3.24 37.26 25.22
CA MET A 1 1.99 36.57 24.83
C MET A 1 1.76 36.90 23.36
N SER A 2 2.24 36.03 22.49
CA SER A 2 2.08 36.18 21.03
C SER A 2 0.63 35.80 20.70
N GLY A 3 -0.18 36.81 20.41
CA GLY A 3 -1.57 36.64 19.98
C GLY A 3 -1.61 36.01 18.60
N GLU A 4 -1.65 34.66 18.55
CA GLU A 4 -1.96 33.93 17.35
C GLU A 4 -3.44 34.16 17.04
N SER A 5 -3.69 34.99 16.03
CA SER A 5 -5.05 35.22 15.55
C SER A 5 -5.65 33.86 15.13
N PRO A 6 -6.89 33.55 15.55
CA PRO A 6 -7.54 32.30 15.12
C PRO A 6 -7.51 32.22 13.60
N PRO A 7 -7.27 31.02 13.05
CA PRO A 7 -7.19 30.83 11.60
C PRO A 7 -8.48 31.34 10.94
N GLY A 8 -8.33 32.26 9.99
CA GLY A 8 -9.47 32.84 9.28
C GLY A 8 -10.24 31.75 8.49
N PRO A 9 -11.49 32.00 8.07
CA PRO A 9 -12.38 31.05 7.43
C PRO A 9 -11.74 30.39 6.19
N THR A 10 -10.92 31.12 5.44
CA THR A 10 -10.17 30.59 4.28
C THR A 10 -9.19 29.47 4.67
N LYS A 11 -8.45 29.64 5.79
CA LYS A 11 -7.53 28.61 6.25
C LYS A 11 -8.29 27.36 6.74
N GLY A 12 -9.39 27.53 7.46
CA GLY A 12 -10.23 26.44 7.92
C GLY A 12 -10.85 25.64 6.75
N VAL A 13 -11.38 26.34 5.76
CA VAL A 13 -11.94 25.73 4.53
C VAL A 13 -10.86 24.96 3.76
N THR A 14 -9.68 25.57 3.54
CA THR A 14 -8.58 24.90 2.83
C THR A 14 -8.11 23.66 3.57
N THR A 15 -8.01 23.74 4.91
CA THR A 15 -7.64 22.57 5.73
C THR A 15 -8.70 21.48 5.66
N GLY A 16 -9.98 21.81 5.77
CA GLY A 16 -11.07 20.84 5.68
C GLY A 16 -11.16 20.15 4.32
N LEU A 17 -10.98 20.89 3.22
CA LEU A 17 -10.88 20.32 1.87
C LEU A 17 -9.65 19.42 1.73
N GLY A 18 -8.51 19.85 2.27
CA GLY A 18 -7.29 19.02 2.31
C GLY A 18 -7.52 17.71 3.06
N ASN A 19 -8.21 17.76 4.21
CA ASN A 19 -8.58 16.56 4.97
C ASN A 19 -9.56 15.67 4.20
N THR A 20 -10.48 16.24 3.45
CA THR A 20 -11.40 15.47 2.58
C THR A 20 -10.63 14.69 1.52
N VAL A 21 -9.70 15.35 0.83
CA VAL A 21 -8.85 14.69 -0.20
C VAL A 21 -7.93 13.64 0.43
N ALA A 22 -7.30 13.96 1.55
CA ALA A 22 -6.46 13.01 2.29
C ALA A 22 -7.27 11.79 2.76
N GLY A 23 -8.52 12.01 3.21
CA GLY A 23 -9.45 10.96 3.58
C GLY A 23 -9.79 10.04 2.41
N ALA A 24 -10.04 10.60 1.22
CA ALA A 24 -10.23 9.80 0.00
C ALA A 24 -8.98 8.96 -0.33
N GLY A 25 -7.78 9.52 -0.17
CA GLY A 25 -6.53 8.79 -0.30
C GLY A 25 -6.39 7.63 0.69
N THR A 26 -6.92 7.80 1.91
CA THR A 26 -6.94 6.72 2.92
C THR A 26 -7.81 5.55 2.48
N ILE A 27 -9.01 5.82 1.91
CA ILE A 27 -9.89 4.77 1.37
C ILE A 27 -9.18 3.95 0.29
N ILE A 28 -8.50 4.63 -0.64
CA ILE A 28 -7.74 3.97 -1.70
C ILE A 28 -6.63 3.10 -1.11
N ARG A 29 -5.92 3.60 -0.10
CA ARG A 29 -4.86 2.85 0.59
C ARG A 29 -5.41 1.63 1.32
N ASP A 30 -6.52 1.76 2.04
CA ASP A 30 -7.15 0.65 2.76
C ASP A 30 -7.66 -0.41 1.79
N THR A 31 -8.21 0.00 0.64
CA THR A 31 -8.59 -0.91 -0.45
C THR A 31 -7.37 -1.66 -0.99
N SER A 32 -6.29 -0.95 -1.26
CA SER A 32 -5.03 -1.55 -1.70
C SER A 32 -4.47 -2.53 -0.69
N ASN A 33 -4.49 -2.18 0.60
CA ASN A 33 -4.02 -3.04 1.68
C ASN A 33 -4.89 -4.29 1.82
N ALA A 34 -6.22 -4.16 1.74
CA ALA A 34 -7.13 -5.30 1.83
C ALA A 34 -6.86 -6.32 0.70
N VAL A 35 -6.65 -5.84 -0.52
CA VAL A 35 -6.34 -6.71 -1.67
C VAL A 35 -4.91 -7.25 -1.58
N SER A 36 -3.92 -6.43 -1.30
CA SER A 36 -2.51 -6.84 -1.25
C SER A 36 -2.22 -7.84 -0.13
N ASN A 37 -2.80 -7.63 1.06
CA ASN A 37 -2.63 -8.53 2.21
C ASN A 37 -3.54 -9.76 2.15
N GLY A 38 -4.58 -9.70 1.34
CA GLY A 38 -5.51 -10.80 1.10
C GLY A 38 -5.19 -11.57 -0.18
N ILE A 39 -5.90 -11.29 -1.27
CA ILE A 39 -5.75 -12.01 -2.55
C ILE A 39 -4.32 -11.91 -3.09
N GLY A 40 -3.61 -10.80 -2.84
CA GLY A 40 -2.20 -10.63 -3.18
C GLY A 40 -1.25 -11.59 -2.46
N GLN A 41 -1.72 -12.30 -1.43
CA GLN A 41 -0.98 -13.31 -0.69
C GLN A 41 -1.43 -14.74 -1.01
N ILE A 42 -2.09 -14.96 -2.15
CA ILE A 42 -2.49 -16.32 -2.59
C ILE A 42 -1.22 -17.18 -2.75
N GLY A 43 -1.23 -18.33 -2.08
CA GLY A 43 -0.09 -19.25 -2.03
C GLY A 43 0.81 -19.07 -0.80
N PHE A 44 0.71 -17.96 -0.05
CA PHE A 44 1.48 -17.70 1.19
C PHE A 44 0.62 -17.73 2.44
N THR A 45 -0.61 -17.22 2.37
CA THR A 45 -1.53 -17.21 3.50
C THR A 45 -2.58 -18.29 3.36
N ALA A 46 -3.01 -18.84 4.49
CA ALA A 46 -4.00 -19.90 4.52
C ALA A 46 -5.39 -19.42 4.06
N ASN A 47 -5.77 -18.17 4.35
CA ASN A 47 -7.07 -17.61 4.02
C ASN A 47 -6.97 -16.21 3.37
N PRO A 48 -6.42 -16.10 2.14
CA PRO A 48 -6.28 -14.82 1.45
C PRO A 48 -7.64 -14.15 1.16
N VAL A 49 -8.67 -14.92 0.83
CA VAL A 49 -10.01 -14.39 0.60
C VAL A 49 -10.60 -13.82 1.89
N GLY A 50 -10.46 -14.52 3.01
CA GLY A 50 -10.93 -14.04 4.31
C GLY A 50 -10.25 -12.75 4.75
N THR A 51 -8.96 -12.61 4.51
CA THR A 51 -8.21 -11.38 4.79
C THR A 51 -8.72 -10.20 3.94
N THR A 52 -8.96 -10.43 2.65
CA THR A 52 -9.54 -9.40 1.75
C THR A 52 -10.92 -8.97 2.24
N VAL A 53 -11.78 -9.93 2.56
CA VAL A 53 -13.16 -9.67 3.00
C VAL A 53 -13.18 -8.93 4.34
N ALA A 54 -12.34 -9.33 5.30
CA ALA A 54 -12.20 -8.63 6.58
C ALA A 54 -11.76 -7.17 6.40
N GLY A 55 -10.93 -6.88 5.40
CA GLY A 55 -10.49 -5.54 5.05
C GLY A 55 -11.61 -4.58 4.63
N LEU A 56 -12.78 -5.08 4.20
CA LEU A 56 -13.93 -4.24 3.86
C LEU A 56 -14.41 -3.41 5.05
N GLY A 57 -14.27 -3.91 6.27
CA GLY A 57 -14.59 -3.14 7.48
C GLY A 57 -13.73 -1.88 7.60
N SER A 58 -12.43 -1.98 7.35
CA SER A 58 -11.51 -0.84 7.34
C SER A 58 -11.86 0.16 6.23
N ILE A 59 -12.17 -0.33 5.03
CA ILE A 59 -12.57 0.51 3.88
C ILE A 59 -13.84 1.31 4.22
N VAL A 60 -14.86 0.66 4.79
CA VAL A 60 -16.08 1.35 5.22
C VAL A 60 -15.77 2.35 6.34
N GLY A 61 -14.97 1.96 7.33
CA GLY A 61 -14.58 2.84 8.44
C GLY A 61 -13.83 4.09 7.96
N SER A 62 -12.93 3.95 6.98
CA SER A 62 -12.14 5.06 6.46
C SER A 62 -12.96 6.05 5.61
N THR A 63 -14.17 5.70 5.15
CA THR A 63 -15.09 6.65 4.51
C THR A 63 -15.54 7.76 5.48
N SER A 64 -15.38 7.56 6.79
CA SER A 64 -15.60 8.61 7.80
C SER A 64 -14.64 9.80 7.64
N ASN A 65 -13.40 9.57 7.18
CA ASN A 65 -12.37 10.60 7.11
C ASN A 65 -12.72 11.75 6.15
N PRO A 66 -13.12 11.51 4.89
CA PRO A 66 -13.54 12.59 4.00
C PRO A 66 -14.82 13.29 4.50
N VAL A 67 -15.72 12.57 5.16
CA VAL A 67 -16.94 13.18 5.74
C VAL A 67 -16.57 14.11 6.89
N THR A 68 -15.62 13.76 7.74
CA THR A 68 -15.09 14.64 8.79
C THR A 68 -14.41 15.87 8.16
N GLY A 69 -13.60 15.72 7.13
CA GLY A 69 -13.00 16.83 6.41
C GLY A 69 -14.03 17.79 5.81
N LEU A 70 -15.15 17.26 5.31
CA LEU A 70 -16.28 18.06 4.84
C LEU A 70 -16.98 18.77 6.00
N SER A 71 -17.17 18.12 7.14
CA SER A 71 -17.69 18.73 8.37
C SER A 71 -16.85 19.92 8.80
N ASP A 72 -15.52 19.74 8.85
CA ASP A 72 -14.58 20.80 9.20
C ASP A 72 -14.67 21.98 8.21
N THR A 73 -14.80 21.69 6.91
CA THR A 73 -15.00 22.70 5.87
C THR A 73 -16.27 23.51 6.12
N VAL A 74 -17.40 22.83 6.38
CA VAL A 74 -18.70 23.48 6.60
C VAL A 74 -18.66 24.33 7.87
N LYS A 75 -18.10 23.83 8.96
CA LYS A 75 -17.96 24.59 10.22
C LYS A 75 -17.07 25.82 10.03
N ALA A 76 -15.97 25.70 9.27
CA ALA A 76 -15.08 26.80 8.99
C ALA A 76 -15.76 27.96 8.26
N LEU A 77 -16.78 27.69 7.42
CA LEU A 77 -17.58 28.71 6.76
C LEU A 77 -18.39 29.57 7.75
N GLY A 78 -18.66 29.09 8.95
CA GLY A 78 -19.33 29.86 10.02
C GLY A 78 -18.40 30.61 10.95
N THR A 79 -17.12 30.78 10.59
CA THR A 79 -16.12 31.43 11.43
C THR A 79 -15.65 32.79 10.89
N GLY A 80 -15.06 33.62 11.74
CA GLY A 80 -14.50 34.93 11.37
C GLY A 80 -15.54 35.87 10.76
N PRO A 81 -15.27 36.52 9.62
CA PRO A 81 -16.21 37.45 8.97
C PRO A 81 -17.51 36.78 8.51
N LEU A 82 -17.53 35.48 8.35
CA LEU A 82 -18.70 34.67 7.95
C LEU A 82 -19.46 34.11 9.16
N SER A 83 -19.13 34.51 10.38
CA SER A 83 -19.81 34.08 11.62
C SER A 83 -21.34 34.22 11.60
N PRO A 84 -21.98 35.15 10.87
CA PRO A 84 -23.43 35.14 10.72
C PRO A 84 -24.00 33.85 10.11
N LEU A 85 -23.21 33.06 9.43
CA LEU A 85 -23.60 31.72 8.90
C LEU A 85 -23.49 30.61 9.93
N ALA A 86 -22.88 30.84 11.09
CA ALA A 86 -22.67 29.82 12.13
C ALA A 86 -23.95 29.09 12.56
N PRO A 87 -25.13 29.75 12.68
CA PRO A 87 -26.38 29.07 13.04
C PRO A 87 -26.80 27.97 12.03
N LEU A 88 -26.33 28.05 10.79
CA LEU A 88 -26.60 27.06 9.75
C LEU A 88 -25.44 26.08 9.62
N THR A 89 -24.19 26.54 9.60
CA THR A 89 -23.02 25.72 9.34
C THR A 89 -22.66 24.81 10.52
N THR A 90 -22.89 25.27 11.76
CA THR A 90 -22.59 24.45 12.95
C THR A 90 -23.49 23.22 13.06
N PRO A 91 -24.82 23.29 12.92
CA PRO A 91 -25.67 22.11 12.94
C PRO A 91 -25.40 21.17 11.77
N VAL A 92 -25.16 21.69 10.55
CA VAL A 92 -24.85 20.87 9.38
C VAL A 92 -23.53 20.15 9.57
N GLY A 93 -22.50 20.82 10.06
CA GLY A 93 -21.23 20.19 10.42
C GLY A 93 -21.39 19.12 11.50
N GLY A 94 -22.22 19.37 12.53
CA GLY A 94 -22.54 18.38 13.56
C GLY A 94 -23.24 17.13 13.03
N LEU A 95 -24.15 17.29 12.05
CA LEU A 95 -24.76 16.15 11.35
C LEU A 95 -23.72 15.33 10.57
N LEU A 96 -22.81 15.99 9.88
CA LEU A 96 -21.71 15.32 9.17
C LEU A 96 -20.80 14.55 10.13
N ASP A 97 -20.49 15.11 11.31
CA ASP A 97 -19.73 14.38 12.34
C ASP A 97 -20.47 13.14 12.83
N THR A 98 -21.78 13.22 13.00
CA THR A 98 -22.61 12.10 13.40
C THR A 98 -22.58 11.00 12.33
N VAL A 99 -22.68 11.39 11.06
CA VAL A 99 -22.56 10.45 9.92
C VAL A 99 -21.15 9.82 9.89
N ALA A 100 -20.09 10.62 10.06
CA ALA A 100 -18.73 10.11 10.13
C ALA A 100 -18.54 9.12 11.27
N GLY A 101 -19.06 9.43 12.46
CA GLY A 101 -19.06 8.53 13.61
C GLY A 101 -19.80 7.22 13.33
N GLY A 102 -20.95 7.30 12.69
CA GLY A 102 -21.73 6.12 12.26
C GLY A 102 -20.97 5.23 11.26
N LEU A 103 -20.31 5.83 10.26
CA LEU A 103 -19.49 5.12 9.29
C LEU A 103 -18.29 4.41 9.95
N LYS A 104 -17.60 5.08 10.87
CA LYS A 104 -16.50 4.50 11.63
C LYS A 104 -16.93 3.31 12.47
N THR A 105 -18.03 3.46 13.22
CA THR A 105 -18.59 2.39 14.04
C THR A 105 -19.10 1.24 13.17
N GLY A 106 -19.83 1.55 12.09
CA GLY A 106 -20.33 0.56 11.13
C GLY A 106 -19.19 -0.22 10.48
N GLY A 107 -18.10 0.44 10.10
CA GLY A 107 -16.90 -0.21 9.58
C GLY A 107 -16.27 -1.18 10.58
N THR A 108 -16.15 -0.78 11.85
CA THR A 108 -15.63 -1.66 12.91
C THR A 108 -16.53 -2.89 13.12
N MET A 109 -17.85 -2.68 13.18
CA MET A 109 -18.81 -3.79 13.33
C MET A 109 -18.79 -4.73 12.13
N LEU A 110 -18.71 -4.17 10.92
CA LEU A 110 -18.61 -4.95 9.68
C LEU A 110 -17.31 -5.77 9.68
N GLY A 111 -16.18 -5.17 10.00
CA GLY A 111 -14.89 -5.86 10.11
C GLY A 111 -14.93 -7.01 11.10
N ALA A 112 -15.53 -6.80 12.28
CA ALA A 112 -15.72 -7.83 13.29
C ALA A 112 -16.60 -8.97 12.78
N ALA A 113 -17.73 -8.64 12.12
CA ALA A 113 -18.65 -9.64 11.55
C ALA A 113 -17.96 -10.46 10.45
N LEU A 114 -17.23 -9.82 9.54
CA LEU A 114 -16.53 -10.47 8.44
C LEU A 114 -15.30 -11.28 8.91
N SER A 115 -14.76 -10.97 10.08
CA SER A 115 -13.69 -11.73 10.75
C SER A 115 -14.24 -12.83 11.66
N SER A 116 -15.57 -13.02 11.73
CA SER A 116 -16.18 -14.05 12.56
C SER A 116 -15.88 -15.47 12.07
N GLY A 117 -15.94 -16.46 12.98
CA GLY A 117 -15.63 -17.85 12.68
C GLY A 117 -16.39 -18.44 11.47
N PRO A 118 -17.70 -18.27 11.33
CA PRO A 118 -18.45 -18.79 10.18
C PRO A 118 -18.00 -18.19 8.83
N VAL A 119 -17.76 -16.87 8.78
CA VAL A 119 -17.27 -16.20 7.57
C VAL A 119 -15.86 -16.66 7.25
N GLN A 120 -14.98 -16.75 8.25
CA GLN A 120 -13.62 -17.22 8.05
C GLN A 120 -13.56 -18.67 7.57
N GLN A 121 -14.43 -19.56 8.07
CA GLN A 121 -14.50 -20.94 7.58
C GLN A 121 -14.94 -21.01 6.10
N THR A 122 -15.94 -20.23 5.71
CA THR A 122 -16.41 -20.17 4.32
C THR A 122 -15.31 -19.62 3.40
N THR A 123 -14.68 -18.52 3.77
CA THR A 123 -13.62 -17.91 2.98
C THR A 123 -12.36 -18.78 2.94
N GLN A 124 -12.07 -19.56 4.00
CA GLN A 124 -11.02 -20.56 4.03
C GLN A 124 -11.26 -21.68 3.01
N ALA A 125 -12.50 -22.20 2.93
CA ALA A 125 -12.87 -23.22 1.94
C ALA A 125 -12.69 -22.69 0.51
N ILE A 126 -13.11 -21.46 0.25
CA ILE A 126 -12.89 -20.78 -1.04
C ILE A 126 -11.38 -20.61 -1.32
N SER A 127 -10.61 -20.14 -0.36
CA SER A 127 -9.16 -19.96 -0.49
C SER A 127 -8.46 -21.28 -0.81
N THR A 128 -8.85 -22.36 -0.15
CA THR A 128 -8.30 -23.71 -0.38
C THR A 128 -8.61 -24.20 -1.80
N ALA A 129 -9.75 -23.84 -2.37
CA ALA A 129 -10.11 -24.21 -3.74
C ALA A 129 -9.38 -23.35 -4.79
N ILE A 130 -9.20 -22.06 -4.54
CA ILE A 130 -8.62 -21.12 -5.52
C ILE A 130 -7.09 -21.17 -5.54
N THR A 131 -6.44 -21.33 -4.40
CA THR A 131 -4.97 -21.27 -4.29
C THR A 131 -4.27 -22.25 -5.22
N PRO A 132 -4.65 -23.54 -5.32
CA PRO A 132 -4.03 -24.46 -6.25
C PRO A 132 -4.19 -24.08 -7.73
N LEU A 133 -5.36 -23.52 -8.10
CA LEU A 133 -5.61 -23.07 -9.46
C LEU A 133 -4.68 -21.94 -9.87
N VAL A 134 -4.52 -20.94 -9.00
CA VAL A 134 -3.66 -19.79 -9.25
C VAL A 134 -2.19 -20.19 -9.33
N THR A 135 -1.72 -21.07 -8.43
CA THR A 135 -0.35 -21.56 -8.46
C THR A 135 -0.07 -22.42 -9.68
N THR A 136 -1.01 -23.28 -10.10
CA THR A 136 -0.88 -24.11 -11.31
C THR A 136 -0.77 -23.24 -12.55
N VAL A 137 -1.61 -22.23 -12.73
CA VAL A 137 -1.53 -21.31 -13.88
C VAL A 137 -0.16 -20.64 -13.94
N GLY A 138 0.35 -20.13 -12.81
CA GLY A 138 1.68 -19.54 -12.74
C GLY A 138 2.78 -20.52 -13.18
N GLN A 139 2.74 -21.75 -12.65
CA GLN A 139 3.73 -22.79 -12.97
C GLN A 139 3.70 -23.21 -14.45
N VAL A 140 2.51 -23.39 -15.03
CA VAL A 140 2.38 -23.75 -16.45
C VAL A 140 2.95 -22.66 -17.34
N THR A 141 2.67 -21.39 -17.05
CA THR A 141 3.20 -20.26 -17.82
C THR A 141 4.73 -20.20 -17.75
N GLN A 142 5.29 -20.43 -16.58
CA GLN A 142 6.74 -20.48 -16.37
C GLN A 142 7.39 -21.68 -17.06
N GLN A 143 6.74 -22.85 -17.06
CA GLN A 143 7.21 -24.02 -17.78
C GLN A 143 7.30 -23.75 -19.28
N VAL A 144 6.30 -23.10 -19.87
CA VAL A 144 6.34 -22.67 -21.27
C VAL A 144 7.49 -21.69 -21.50
N GLY A 145 7.67 -20.69 -20.64
CA GLY A 145 8.80 -19.75 -20.73
C GLY A 145 10.16 -20.43 -20.67
N THR A 146 10.31 -21.43 -19.79
CA THR A 146 11.53 -22.23 -19.65
C THR A 146 11.74 -23.16 -20.85
N ALA A 147 10.69 -23.86 -21.28
CA ALA A 147 10.77 -24.81 -22.38
C ALA A 147 11.09 -24.13 -23.73
N THR A 148 10.61 -22.92 -23.94
CA THR A 148 10.91 -22.11 -25.14
C THR A 148 12.23 -21.36 -25.06
N GLY A 149 12.87 -21.30 -23.88
CA GLY A 149 14.05 -20.46 -23.65
C GLY A 149 13.79 -18.95 -23.62
N LEU A 150 12.52 -18.52 -23.81
CA LEU A 150 12.15 -17.11 -23.88
C LEU A 150 11.89 -16.50 -22.51
N GLY A 151 11.74 -17.29 -21.45
CA GLY A 151 11.38 -16.81 -20.12
C GLY A 151 12.37 -15.79 -19.56
N GLN A 152 13.68 -16.08 -19.60
CA GLN A 152 14.71 -15.17 -19.10
C GLN A 152 14.85 -13.88 -19.94
N PRO A 153 14.97 -13.94 -21.30
CA PRO A 153 15.05 -12.72 -22.10
C PRO A 153 13.85 -11.81 -21.93
N VAL A 154 12.64 -12.36 -21.92
CA VAL A 154 11.40 -11.58 -21.75
C VAL A 154 11.34 -10.96 -20.35
N ALA A 155 11.63 -11.74 -19.30
CA ALA A 155 11.66 -11.22 -17.94
C ALA A 155 12.73 -10.11 -17.77
N GLY A 156 13.90 -10.27 -18.40
CA GLY A 156 14.95 -9.26 -18.41
C GLY A 156 14.52 -7.96 -19.07
N LEU A 157 13.87 -8.02 -20.22
CA LEU A 157 13.32 -6.85 -20.90
C LEU A 157 12.23 -6.16 -20.08
N LEU A 158 11.31 -6.92 -19.51
CA LEU A 158 10.25 -6.39 -18.64
C LEU A 158 10.84 -5.73 -17.38
N GLY A 159 11.90 -6.32 -16.81
CA GLY A 159 12.62 -5.72 -15.68
C GLY A 159 13.28 -4.38 -16.05
N GLN A 160 13.91 -4.27 -17.21
CA GLN A 160 14.52 -3.03 -17.67
C GLN A 160 13.47 -1.95 -17.96
N ILE A 161 12.41 -2.30 -18.67
CA ILE A 161 11.30 -1.37 -18.98
C ILE A 161 10.61 -0.92 -17.68
N GLY A 162 10.27 -1.86 -16.80
CA GLY A 162 9.64 -1.55 -15.52
C GLY A 162 10.53 -0.70 -14.62
N GLY A 163 11.84 -0.98 -14.58
CA GLY A 163 12.81 -0.19 -13.86
C GLY A 163 12.92 1.25 -14.39
N ALA A 164 12.90 1.43 -15.71
CA ALA A 164 12.91 2.75 -16.34
C ALA A 164 11.64 3.55 -15.98
N ILE A 165 10.47 2.91 -16.03
CA ILE A 165 9.19 3.53 -15.63
C ILE A 165 9.20 3.88 -14.15
N THR A 166 9.66 2.98 -13.28
CA THR A 166 9.78 3.24 -11.83
C THR A 166 10.71 4.42 -11.54
N SER A 167 11.83 4.50 -12.25
CA SER A 167 12.79 5.63 -12.13
C SER A 167 12.17 6.95 -12.59
N ALA A 168 11.36 6.93 -13.65
CA ALA A 168 10.60 8.10 -14.09
C ALA A 168 9.60 8.54 -13.00
N GLY A 169 8.90 7.61 -12.35
CA GLY A 169 8.00 7.89 -11.24
C GLY A 169 8.71 8.53 -10.04
N TRP A 170 9.91 8.06 -9.69
CA TRP A 170 10.74 8.67 -8.67
C TRP A 170 11.11 10.12 -9.00
N LYS A 171 11.48 10.40 -10.25
CA LYS A 171 11.77 11.77 -10.70
C LYS A 171 10.55 12.67 -10.55
N VAL A 172 9.37 12.20 -10.95
CA VAL A 172 8.12 12.96 -10.77
C VAL A 172 7.88 13.27 -9.30
N THR A 173 7.99 12.28 -8.41
CA THR A 173 7.79 12.46 -6.97
C THR A 173 8.81 13.43 -6.36
N SER A 174 10.07 13.41 -6.82
CA SER A 174 11.13 14.27 -6.29
C SER A 174 11.11 15.71 -6.82
N THR A 175 10.38 15.97 -7.90
CA THR A 175 10.37 17.29 -8.56
C THR A 175 9.49 18.31 -7.82
N SER A 176 8.48 17.86 -7.08
CA SER A 176 7.56 18.76 -6.38
C SER A 176 7.02 18.12 -5.10
N PRO A 177 7.00 18.88 -3.98
CA PRO A 177 6.41 18.43 -2.73
C PRO A 177 4.86 18.44 -2.76
N GLN A 178 4.25 18.72 -3.92
CA GLN A 178 2.80 18.77 -4.07
C GLN A 178 2.20 17.36 -3.97
N PRO A 179 1.16 17.15 -3.12
CA PRO A 179 0.54 15.83 -2.94
C PRO A 179 0.01 15.19 -4.24
N LEU A 180 -0.51 16.00 -5.17
CA LEU A 180 -1.00 15.53 -6.47
C LEU A 180 0.15 15.01 -7.35
N VAL A 181 1.27 15.73 -7.38
CA VAL A 181 2.45 15.33 -8.15
C VAL A 181 3.06 14.06 -7.55
N GLY A 182 3.12 13.97 -6.21
CA GLY A 182 3.50 12.75 -5.51
C GLY A 182 2.63 11.56 -5.90
N GLY A 183 1.30 11.73 -5.91
CA GLY A 183 0.35 10.68 -6.31
C GLY A 183 0.53 10.22 -7.77
N VAL A 184 0.81 11.14 -8.69
CA VAL A 184 1.12 10.78 -10.09
C VAL A 184 2.43 9.99 -10.16
N GLY A 185 3.47 10.40 -9.45
CA GLY A 185 4.73 9.68 -9.38
C GLY A 185 4.58 8.27 -8.81
N ASP A 186 3.76 8.12 -7.76
CA ASP A 186 3.44 6.82 -7.16
C ASP A 186 2.68 5.91 -8.13
N LEU A 187 1.73 6.45 -8.90
CA LEU A 187 1.02 5.72 -9.94
C LEU A 187 1.98 5.22 -11.03
N VAL A 188 2.88 6.09 -11.51
CA VAL A 188 3.90 5.71 -12.50
C VAL A 188 4.80 4.60 -11.95
N ARG A 189 5.21 4.68 -10.68
CA ARG A 189 6.00 3.62 -10.02
C ARG A 189 5.24 2.30 -9.92
N ALA A 190 3.94 2.35 -9.58
CA ALA A 190 3.10 1.16 -9.54
C ALA A 190 3.03 0.47 -10.90
N VAL A 191 2.87 1.23 -11.99
CA VAL A 191 2.92 0.70 -13.37
C VAL A 191 4.28 0.05 -13.64
N GLY A 192 5.38 0.71 -13.29
CA GLY A 192 6.73 0.16 -13.46
C GLY A 192 6.93 -1.17 -12.71
N ASN A 193 6.49 -1.24 -11.46
CA ASN A 193 6.53 -2.46 -10.65
C ASN A 193 5.67 -3.57 -11.27
N THR A 194 4.49 -3.23 -11.79
CA THR A 194 3.62 -4.20 -12.47
C THR A 194 4.29 -4.79 -13.70
N VAL A 195 4.94 -3.96 -14.53
CA VAL A 195 5.69 -4.41 -15.71
C VAL A 195 6.86 -5.31 -15.30
N THR A 196 7.63 -4.93 -14.28
CA THR A 196 8.72 -5.77 -13.75
C THR A 196 8.19 -7.13 -13.26
N ASN A 197 7.11 -7.13 -12.49
CA ASN A 197 6.54 -8.33 -11.89
C ASN A 197 5.87 -9.25 -12.92
N ALA A 198 5.43 -8.72 -14.06
CA ALA A 198 4.95 -9.53 -15.18
C ALA A 198 6.03 -10.48 -15.72
N GLY A 199 7.32 -10.17 -15.54
CA GLY A 199 8.43 -11.06 -15.86
C GLY A 199 8.41 -12.37 -15.07
N GLY A 200 7.90 -12.36 -13.83
CA GLY A 200 7.73 -13.56 -13.02
C GLY A 200 6.73 -14.58 -13.56
N LEU A 201 5.79 -14.13 -14.42
CA LEU A 201 4.85 -15.05 -15.08
C LEU A 201 5.53 -16.03 -16.05
N VAL A 202 6.65 -15.63 -16.64
CA VAL A 202 7.34 -16.42 -17.67
C VAL A 202 8.70 -16.97 -17.19
N ASN A 203 9.21 -16.48 -16.08
CA ASN A 203 10.51 -16.87 -15.53
C ASN A 203 10.44 -17.12 -14.02
N PRO A 204 10.61 -18.36 -13.53
CA PRO A 204 10.58 -18.66 -12.11
C PRO A 204 11.71 -17.99 -11.31
N GLY A 205 12.82 -17.63 -11.94
CA GLY A 205 13.92 -16.86 -11.35
C GLY A 205 13.76 -15.35 -11.44
N GLY A 206 12.69 -14.86 -12.05
CA GLY A 206 12.39 -13.42 -12.18
C GLY A 206 11.77 -12.82 -10.93
N ALA A 207 11.53 -11.51 -10.96
CA ALA A 207 10.80 -10.81 -9.92
C ALA A 207 9.43 -11.46 -9.70
N ASN A 208 9.10 -11.79 -8.45
CA ASN A 208 7.89 -12.55 -8.07
C ASN A 208 7.70 -13.92 -8.74
N GLY A 209 8.78 -14.52 -9.29
CA GLY A 209 8.70 -15.82 -9.97
C GLY A 209 8.18 -16.95 -9.09
N ALA A 210 8.36 -16.88 -7.77
CA ALA A 210 7.81 -17.87 -6.84
C ALA A 210 6.27 -17.83 -6.75
N VAL A 211 5.66 -16.65 -6.95
CA VAL A 211 4.22 -16.41 -6.89
C VAL A 211 3.77 -15.37 -7.91
N PRO A 212 3.91 -15.70 -9.20
CA PRO A 212 3.81 -14.72 -10.26
C PRO A 212 2.45 -14.01 -10.33
N VAL A 213 1.37 -14.71 -10.07
CA VAL A 213 0.02 -14.15 -10.12
C VAL A 213 -0.24 -13.26 -8.90
N ALA A 214 0.12 -13.71 -7.70
CA ALA A 214 -0.02 -12.93 -6.48
C ALA A 214 0.83 -11.67 -6.51
N GLY A 215 2.10 -11.77 -6.97
CA GLY A 215 2.99 -10.64 -7.12
C GLY A 215 2.45 -9.60 -8.11
N LEU A 216 1.84 -10.04 -9.21
CA LEU A 216 1.22 -9.15 -10.17
C LEU A 216 0.02 -8.41 -9.57
N VAL A 217 -0.87 -9.12 -8.88
CA VAL A 217 -2.03 -8.51 -8.18
C VAL A 217 -1.56 -7.48 -7.18
N THR A 218 -0.57 -7.82 -6.36
CA THR A 218 -0.01 -6.92 -5.34
C THR A 218 0.59 -5.66 -5.97
N SER A 219 1.30 -5.78 -7.10
CA SER A 219 1.91 -4.63 -7.77
C SER A 219 0.89 -3.70 -8.44
N VAL A 220 -0.21 -4.24 -8.95
CA VAL A 220 -1.30 -3.44 -9.54
C VAL A 220 -2.07 -2.66 -8.48
N VAL A 221 -2.39 -3.30 -7.33
CA VAL A 221 -3.25 -2.74 -6.30
C VAL A 221 -2.46 -2.03 -5.20
N GLY A 222 -1.26 -2.51 -4.90
CA GLY A 222 -0.43 -2.04 -3.80
C GLY A 222 0.18 -0.65 -3.99
N GLY A 223 0.12 -0.08 -5.19
CA GLY A 223 0.69 1.25 -5.48
C GLY A 223 2.15 1.34 -5.02
N ASN A 224 2.39 2.09 -3.97
CA ASN A 224 3.73 2.34 -3.42
C ASN A 224 4.30 1.18 -2.56
N THR A 225 3.49 0.20 -2.23
CA THR A 225 3.83 -0.93 -1.34
C THR A 225 3.83 -2.28 -2.05
N ALA A 226 4.21 -2.31 -3.35
CA ALA A 226 4.32 -3.58 -4.08
C ALA A 226 5.28 -4.52 -3.33
N ILE A 227 4.74 -5.59 -2.77
CA ILE A 227 5.51 -6.64 -2.10
C ILE A 227 6.10 -7.50 -3.20
N VAL A 228 7.42 -7.40 -3.41
CA VAL A 228 8.13 -8.26 -4.34
C VAL A 228 8.48 -9.56 -3.62
N HIS A 229 7.83 -10.63 -4.00
CA HIS A 229 8.16 -11.98 -3.51
C HIS A 229 9.25 -12.58 -4.40
N ASN A 230 10.50 -12.33 -4.07
CA ASN A 230 11.60 -13.01 -4.72
C ASN A 230 11.68 -14.43 -4.19
N GLY A 231 11.58 -15.40 -5.09
CA GLY A 231 11.93 -16.77 -4.78
C GLY A 231 13.37 -16.85 -4.26
N SER A 232 13.67 -17.87 -3.45
CA SER A 232 14.94 -18.11 -2.76
C SER A 232 16.16 -17.60 -3.53
N THR A 233 16.84 -16.60 -3.01
CA THR A 233 18.04 -16.02 -3.61
C THR A 233 19.23 -16.94 -3.42
N THR A 234 19.35 -17.94 -4.29
CA THR A 234 20.63 -18.56 -4.63
C THR A 234 20.96 -18.15 -6.05
N GLY A 235 21.35 -16.90 -6.25
CA GLY A 235 21.71 -16.38 -7.58
C GLY A 235 22.10 -14.92 -7.51
N THR A 236 23.38 -14.68 -7.64
CA THR A 236 24.11 -13.44 -7.79
C THR A 236 23.39 -12.39 -8.64
N GLY A 237 23.17 -11.20 -8.08
CA GLY A 237 23.19 -9.95 -8.83
C GLY A 237 21.97 -9.58 -9.64
N GLY A 238 20.99 -8.97 -8.98
CA GLY A 238 20.05 -8.06 -9.63
C GLY A 238 19.88 -6.86 -8.72
N THR A 239 20.46 -5.73 -9.07
CA THR A 239 20.18 -4.43 -8.49
C THR A 239 18.71 -4.06 -8.78
N GLY A 240 17.80 -4.72 -8.10
CA GLY A 240 16.38 -4.38 -8.05
C GLY A 240 16.19 -3.21 -7.10
N GLY A 241 15.47 -2.20 -7.55
CA GLY A 241 15.17 -0.99 -6.81
C GLY A 241 14.80 -1.27 -5.36
N GLY A 242 15.53 -0.66 -4.44
CA GLY A 242 15.37 -0.84 -3.01
C GLY A 242 13.94 -0.52 -2.58
N SER A 243 13.28 -1.51 -2.01
CA SER A 243 12.09 -1.28 -1.21
C SER A 243 12.43 -0.33 -0.07
N PRO A 244 11.66 0.75 0.20
CA PRO A 244 11.88 1.61 1.36
C PRO A 244 11.89 0.86 2.69
N LEU A 245 11.33 -0.35 2.71
CA LEU A 245 11.32 -1.26 3.85
C LEU A 245 12.39 -2.35 3.80
N GLY A 246 13.16 -2.47 2.69
CA GLY A 246 14.29 -3.40 2.59
C GLY A 246 15.40 -3.13 3.62
N GLY A 247 15.49 -1.89 4.13
CA GLY A 247 16.37 -1.52 5.22
C GLY A 247 15.89 -1.96 6.60
N LEU A 248 14.65 -2.35 6.77
CA LEU A 248 14.07 -2.78 8.05
C LEU A 248 14.05 -4.30 8.25
N SER A 249 14.44 -5.08 7.24
CA SER A 249 14.51 -6.54 7.35
C SER A 249 15.57 -7.05 8.35
N ASN A 250 16.44 -6.16 8.81
CA ASN A 250 17.32 -6.47 9.94
C ASN A 250 17.64 -5.19 10.74
N PRO A 251 16.75 -4.79 11.68
CA PRO A 251 16.96 -3.58 12.49
C PRO A 251 18.18 -3.65 13.39
N LEU A 252 18.79 -4.83 13.53
CA LEU A 252 20.01 -5.06 14.33
C LEU A 252 21.29 -5.05 13.49
N ALA A 253 21.20 -5.00 12.15
CA ALA A 253 22.39 -4.99 11.28
C ALA A 253 23.37 -3.83 11.58
N PRO A 254 22.90 -2.59 11.86
CA PRO A 254 23.79 -1.51 12.26
C PRO A 254 24.47 -1.77 13.61
N VAL A 255 23.78 -2.42 14.56
CA VAL A 255 24.27 -2.71 15.89
C VAL A 255 25.30 -3.85 15.87
N THR A 256 25.03 -4.91 15.10
CA THR A 256 25.99 -6.01 14.91
C THR A 256 27.25 -5.58 14.17
N GLY A 257 27.11 -4.65 13.20
CA GLY A 257 28.27 -4.05 12.52
C GLY A 257 29.13 -3.19 13.46
N LEU A 258 28.47 -2.43 14.35
CA LEU A 258 29.17 -1.59 15.33
C LEU A 258 29.89 -2.45 16.39
N VAL A 259 29.23 -3.49 16.91
CA VAL A 259 29.79 -4.41 17.90
C VAL A 259 30.93 -5.23 17.28
N GLY A 260 30.81 -5.69 16.05
CA GLY A 260 31.87 -6.39 15.31
C GLY A 260 33.09 -5.51 15.05
N GLY A 261 32.88 -4.23 14.71
CA GLY A 261 33.95 -3.24 14.52
C GLY A 261 34.69 -2.90 15.84
N LEU A 262 33.95 -2.81 16.94
CA LEU A 262 34.52 -2.53 18.27
C LEU A 262 35.35 -3.71 18.80
N LEU A 263 34.85 -4.93 18.64
CA LEU A 263 35.57 -6.15 19.07
C LEU A 263 36.77 -6.45 18.16
N GLY A 264 36.68 -6.16 16.88
CA GLY A 264 37.83 -6.26 15.95
C GLY A 264 38.93 -5.25 16.22
N GLY A 265 38.59 -4.02 16.68
CA GLY A 265 39.52 -2.99 17.06
C GLY A 265 40.30 -3.27 18.37
N LEU A 266 39.69 -3.97 19.32
CA LEU A 266 40.31 -4.34 20.58
C LEU A 266 41.26 -5.55 20.47
N GLY A 267 41.12 -6.39 19.45
CA GLY A 267 42.00 -7.52 19.16
C GLY A 267 43.39 -7.12 18.58
N GLY A 268 43.53 -5.86 18.13
CA GLY A 268 44.76 -5.33 17.52
C GLY A 268 45.75 -4.65 18.49
N LEU A 269 45.38 -4.47 19.76
CA LEU A 269 46.23 -3.78 20.75
C LEU A 269 47.03 -4.72 21.69
N GLY A 270 47.11 -6.01 21.35
CA GLY A 270 47.82 -7.02 22.11
C GLY A 270 48.91 -7.71 21.31
N LYS A 271 49.90 -6.96 20.78
CA LYS A 271 51.24 -7.47 20.45
C LYS A 271 52.25 -6.35 20.61
#